data_4ec964bfb0d7badbd09b83160bcfc0a2
#
_entry.id   4ec964bfb0d7badbd09b83160bcfc0a2
#
_cell.length_a   1.000
_cell.length_b   1.000
_cell.length_c   1.000
_cell.angle_alpha   90.00
_cell.angle_beta   90.00
_cell.angle_gamma   90.00
#
_symmetry.space_group_name_H-M   'P 1'
#
loop_
_entity.id
_entity.type
_entity.pdbx_description
1 polymer ?
#
loop_
_entity_poly.entity_id
_entity_poly.type
_entity_poly.pdbx_seq_one_letter_code
_entity_poly.pdbx_strand_id
1 'polypeptide(L)'
;MRSNTLLQGIFYGALAGAAWGLVFLAPELTRAFSPWQLTAGRYLAYGLFAAVLIAPRLRKLLPHLGRAEWRALVWLSLLGNVVYYVFLASAVQLGGMAMTSLVIGFLPVAVTIIGSRGHGALPLRKLAPSLALGLAGIACVAWQSLGSGTVGGGAGGFGDGVIGFFCALAALVSWTTYAVGNSRWLGRLQAISAHDWNLLIGVVTGLLSLFVAVPAFTIILQPHPQSEWWHFIGVSAGVAIFASLFGNACWNKASRLLPLTMIGQMILFETLFALLYGFLWEQRWPTLLEIAAMVLVTASVLLCVSAHRVDEGGGH
;
A
#
# COMPACT_ATOMS: atom_id res chain seq x y z
N MET A 1 24.25 -17.60 5.80
CA MET A 1 22.83 -18.03 6.05
C MET A 1 22.61 -19.40 5.43
N ARG A 2 21.91 -20.32 6.10
CA ARG A 2 21.53 -21.61 5.50
C ARG A 2 20.58 -21.32 4.34
N SER A 3 20.77 -21.95 3.17
CA SER A 3 19.95 -21.71 1.95
C SER A 3 18.44 -21.87 2.21
N ASN A 4 18.07 -22.75 3.11
CA ASN A 4 16.68 -22.99 3.54
C ASN A 4 16.04 -21.76 4.23
N THR A 5 16.79 -21.00 5.04
CA THR A 5 16.28 -19.81 5.74
C THR A 5 16.01 -18.67 4.75
N LEU A 6 16.87 -18.53 3.74
CA LEU A 6 16.72 -17.53 2.68
C LEU A 6 15.47 -17.80 1.83
N LEU A 7 15.30 -19.06 1.39
CA LEU A 7 14.13 -19.45 0.59
C LEU A 7 12.83 -19.27 1.36
N GLN A 8 12.79 -19.63 2.63
CA GLN A 8 11.63 -19.40 3.50
C GLN A 8 11.30 -17.90 3.62
N GLY A 9 12.30 -17.05 3.80
CA GLY A 9 12.10 -15.60 3.87
C GLY A 9 11.53 -15.02 2.59
N ILE A 10 12.05 -15.43 1.42
CA ILE A 10 11.52 -15.03 0.10
C ILE A 10 10.08 -15.52 -0.07
N PHE A 11 9.79 -16.78 0.30
CA PHE A 11 8.44 -17.32 0.22
C PHE A 11 7.43 -16.53 1.05
N TYR A 12 7.74 -16.18 2.31
CA TYR A 12 6.88 -15.34 3.14
C TYR A 12 6.76 -13.92 2.59
N GLY A 13 7.82 -13.36 2.01
CA GLY A 13 7.78 -12.06 1.33
C GLY A 13 6.86 -12.08 0.11
N ALA A 14 6.91 -13.15 -0.70
CA ALA A 14 6.02 -13.34 -1.85
C ALA A 14 4.56 -13.53 -1.41
N LEU A 15 4.30 -14.30 -0.34
CA LEU A 15 2.95 -14.43 0.22
C LEU A 15 2.39 -13.10 0.73
N ALA A 16 3.22 -12.29 1.39
CA ALA A 16 2.83 -10.94 1.81
C ALA A 16 2.46 -10.07 0.60
N GLY A 17 3.31 -10.07 -0.44
CA GLY A 17 3.05 -9.35 -1.68
C GLY A 17 1.79 -9.83 -2.39
N ALA A 18 1.54 -11.13 -2.45
CA ALA A 18 0.32 -11.68 -3.02
C ALA A 18 -0.93 -11.22 -2.24
N ALA A 19 -0.87 -11.23 -0.92
CA ALA A 19 -1.96 -10.76 -0.08
C ALA A 19 -2.21 -9.25 -0.24
N TRP A 20 -1.15 -8.43 -0.33
CA TRP A 20 -1.26 -6.99 -0.53
C TRP A 20 -1.70 -6.61 -1.94
N GLY A 21 -1.32 -7.39 -2.96
CA GLY A 21 -1.83 -7.22 -4.33
C GLY A 21 -3.35 -7.26 -4.44
N LEU A 22 -4.05 -8.00 -3.54
CA LEU A 22 -5.52 -8.03 -3.49
C LEU A 22 -6.15 -6.68 -3.18
N VAL A 23 -5.41 -5.76 -2.56
CA VAL A 23 -5.86 -4.40 -2.27
C VAL A 23 -6.23 -3.63 -3.55
N PHE A 24 -5.53 -3.93 -4.64
CA PHE A 24 -5.78 -3.33 -5.96
C PHE A 24 -6.94 -4.02 -6.69
N LEU A 25 -7.18 -5.31 -6.44
CA LEU A 25 -8.27 -6.05 -7.06
C LEU A 25 -9.64 -5.68 -6.43
N ALA A 26 -9.67 -5.36 -5.14
CA ALA A 26 -10.92 -5.11 -4.43
C ALA A 26 -11.77 -3.97 -5.03
N PRO A 27 -11.24 -2.81 -5.47
CA PRO A 27 -12.01 -1.77 -6.12
C PRO A 27 -12.65 -2.20 -7.46
N GLU A 28 -12.00 -3.14 -8.16
CA GLU A 28 -12.55 -3.73 -9.38
C GLU A 28 -13.71 -4.68 -9.08
N LEU A 29 -13.56 -5.52 -8.06
CA LEU A 29 -14.59 -6.44 -7.62
C LEU A 29 -15.84 -5.73 -7.10
N THR A 30 -15.70 -4.51 -6.61
CA THR A 30 -16.78 -3.74 -5.96
C THR A 30 -17.09 -2.44 -6.70
N ARG A 31 -16.99 -2.42 -8.04
CA ARG A 31 -17.24 -1.21 -8.87
C ARG A 31 -18.63 -0.59 -8.70
N ALA A 32 -19.61 -1.38 -8.28
CA ALA A 32 -20.95 -0.86 -7.95
C ALA A 32 -20.92 0.09 -6.73
N PHE A 33 -19.92 -0.01 -5.88
CA PHE A 33 -19.75 0.81 -4.69
C PHE A 33 -18.67 1.87 -4.92
N SER A 34 -18.86 3.04 -4.33
CA SER A 34 -17.88 4.13 -4.41
C SER A 34 -16.59 3.80 -3.65
N PRO A 35 -15.45 4.45 -3.99
CA PRO A 35 -14.21 4.32 -3.23
C PRO A 35 -14.37 4.63 -1.74
N TRP A 36 -15.27 5.55 -1.38
CA TRP A 36 -15.58 5.90 0.00
C TRP A 36 -16.28 4.77 0.75
N GLN A 37 -17.27 4.14 0.10
CA GLN A 37 -17.98 2.99 0.68
C GLN A 37 -17.05 1.80 0.86
N LEU A 38 -16.22 1.51 -0.14
CA LEU A 38 -15.24 0.43 -0.04
C LEU A 38 -14.20 0.69 1.06
N THR A 39 -13.70 1.93 1.16
CA THR A 39 -12.78 2.33 2.24
C THR A 39 -13.43 2.13 3.61
N ALA A 40 -14.67 2.58 3.78
CA ALA A 40 -15.42 2.41 5.02
C ALA A 40 -15.60 0.92 5.35
N GLY A 41 -16.09 0.11 4.42
CA GLY A 41 -16.32 -1.33 4.64
C GLY A 41 -15.05 -2.08 5.03
N ARG A 42 -13.96 -1.87 4.27
CA ARG A 42 -12.66 -2.49 4.55
C ARG A 42 -12.14 -2.15 5.94
N TYR A 43 -12.16 -0.87 6.29
CA TYR A 43 -11.53 -0.44 7.54
C TYR A 43 -12.42 -0.60 8.77
N LEU A 44 -13.73 -0.67 8.61
CA LEU A 44 -14.62 -1.14 9.69
C LEU A 44 -14.33 -2.61 10.03
N ALA A 45 -14.18 -3.47 9.00
CA ALA A 45 -13.81 -4.86 9.20
C ALA A 45 -12.41 -4.98 9.84
N TYR A 46 -11.40 -4.25 9.33
CA TYR A 46 -10.06 -4.24 9.90
C TYR A 46 -10.03 -3.75 11.35
N GLY A 47 -10.74 -2.66 11.65
CA GLY A 47 -10.86 -2.12 13.01
C GLY A 47 -11.50 -3.10 13.97
N LEU A 48 -12.54 -3.82 13.54
CA LEU A 48 -13.19 -4.85 14.35
C LEU A 48 -12.22 -5.99 14.67
N PHE A 49 -11.52 -6.54 13.69
CA PHE A 49 -10.51 -7.58 13.93
C PHE A 49 -9.37 -7.09 14.82
N ALA A 50 -8.87 -5.87 14.57
CA ALA A 50 -7.82 -5.27 15.40
C ALA A 50 -8.28 -5.08 16.86
N ALA A 51 -9.53 -4.64 17.09
CA ALA A 51 -10.11 -4.48 18.41
C ALA A 51 -10.21 -5.82 19.17
N VAL A 52 -10.66 -6.88 18.50
CA VAL A 52 -10.71 -8.23 19.09
C VAL A 52 -9.30 -8.72 19.47
N LEU A 53 -8.33 -8.56 18.59
CA LEU A 53 -6.95 -9.03 18.81
C LEU A 53 -6.21 -8.25 19.90
N ILE A 54 -6.48 -6.93 20.05
CA ILE A 54 -5.80 -6.10 21.06
C ILE A 54 -6.52 -6.11 22.42
N ALA A 55 -7.80 -6.48 22.46
CA ALA A 55 -8.63 -6.42 23.69
C ALA A 55 -7.95 -7.01 24.94
N PRO A 56 -7.28 -8.20 24.88
CA PRO A 56 -6.64 -8.78 26.07
C PRO A 56 -5.47 -7.93 26.62
N ARG A 57 -4.85 -7.11 25.78
CA ARG A 57 -3.66 -6.30 26.10
C ARG A 57 -3.97 -4.82 26.27
N LEU A 58 -5.14 -4.37 25.86
CA LEU A 58 -5.51 -2.95 25.80
C LEU A 58 -5.31 -2.25 27.15
N ARG A 59 -5.77 -2.87 28.25
CA ARG A 59 -5.63 -2.30 29.60
C ARG A 59 -4.18 -2.05 30.03
N LYS A 60 -3.24 -2.86 29.52
CA LYS A 60 -1.80 -2.70 29.78
C LYS A 60 -1.16 -1.63 28.90
N LEU A 61 -1.70 -1.40 27.73
CA LEU A 61 -1.17 -0.43 26.74
C LEU A 61 -1.66 1.00 27.00
N LEU A 62 -2.90 1.18 27.45
CA LEU A 62 -3.51 2.50 27.69
C LEU A 62 -2.65 3.45 28.53
N PRO A 63 -2.01 3.03 29.65
CA PRO A 63 -1.17 3.92 30.45
C PRO A 63 0.06 4.49 29.70
N HIS A 64 0.50 3.84 28.62
CA HIS A 64 1.64 4.25 27.80
C HIS A 64 1.25 5.17 26.63
N LEU A 65 -0.06 5.45 26.47
CA LEU A 65 -0.60 6.29 25.40
C LEU A 65 -0.90 7.69 25.92
N GLY A 66 0.03 8.62 25.74
CA GLY A 66 -0.17 10.04 26.02
C GLY A 66 -0.84 10.77 24.84
N ARG A 67 -0.98 12.09 24.97
CA ARG A 67 -1.58 12.94 23.91
C ARG A 67 -0.80 12.92 22.59
N ALA A 68 0.51 12.72 22.66
CA ALA A 68 1.35 12.66 21.47
C ALA A 68 1.11 11.38 20.69
N GLU A 69 1.02 10.21 21.38
CA GLU A 69 0.74 8.91 20.78
C GLU A 69 -0.65 8.87 20.16
N TRP A 70 -1.67 9.40 20.84
CA TRP A 70 -3.02 9.49 20.29
C TRP A 70 -3.08 10.34 19.01
N ARG A 71 -2.43 11.51 19.00
CA ARG A 71 -2.33 12.32 17.78
C ARG A 71 -1.62 11.58 16.66
N ALA A 72 -0.55 10.86 16.99
CA ALA A 72 0.17 10.05 16.01
C ALA A 72 -0.72 8.93 15.44
N LEU A 73 -1.44 8.20 16.29
CA LEU A 73 -2.37 7.17 15.86
C LEU A 73 -3.42 7.72 14.89
N VAL A 74 -3.99 8.89 15.19
CA VAL A 74 -5.01 9.52 14.33
C VAL A 74 -4.44 9.89 12.96
N TRP A 75 -3.33 10.64 12.89
CA TRP A 75 -2.81 11.07 11.60
C TRP A 75 -2.18 9.93 10.80
N LEU A 76 -1.56 8.93 11.47
CA LEU A 76 -1.07 7.72 10.80
C LEU A 76 -2.22 6.88 10.23
N SER A 77 -3.31 6.75 10.98
CA SER A 77 -4.51 6.06 10.51
C SER A 77 -5.17 6.77 9.32
N LEU A 78 -5.20 8.09 9.34
CA LEU A 78 -5.72 8.88 8.21
C LEU A 78 -4.85 8.70 6.97
N LEU A 79 -3.55 8.98 7.07
CA LEU A 79 -2.66 8.98 5.90
C LEU A 79 -2.32 7.57 5.41
N GLY A 80 -2.09 6.62 6.30
CA GLY A 80 -1.68 5.27 5.91
C GLY A 80 -2.84 4.37 5.48
N ASN A 81 -4.06 4.70 5.89
CA ASN A 81 -5.23 3.87 5.64
C ASN A 81 -6.34 4.66 4.93
N VAL A 82 -7.07 5.53 5.62
CA VAL A 82 -8.30 6.12 5.07
C VAL A 82 -8.04 6.94 3.81
N VAL A 83 -7.20 7.98 3.90
CA VAL A 83 -6.88 8.87 2.77
C VAL A 83 -6.19 8.10 1.65
N TYR A 84 -5.19 7.30 2.02
CA TYR A 84 -4.48 6.43 1.08
C TYR A 84 -5.44 5.57 0.26
N TYR A 85 -6.36 4.87 0.93
CA TYR A 85 -7.19 3.89 0.25
C TYR A 85 -8.34 4.51 -0.54
N VAL A 86 -8.88 5.65 -0.10
CA VAL A 86 -9.83 6.42 -0.93
C VAL A 86 -9.17 6.80 -2.25
N PHE A 87 -7.95 7.35 -2.21
CA PHE A 87 -7.24 7.71 -3.43
C PHE A 87 -6.83 6.49 -4.26
N LEU A 88 -6.36 5.41 -3.63
CA LEU A 88 -6.00 4.18 -4.34
C LEU A 88 -7.22 3.56 -5.02
N ALA A 89 -8.33 3.41 -4.32
CA ALA A 89 -9.55 2.84 -4.89
C ALA A 89 -10.12 3.72 -6.01
N SER A 90 -10.06 5.05 -5.86
CA SER A 90 -10.41 5.99 -6.93
C SER A 90 -9.50 5.86 -8.14
N ALA A 91 -8.18 5.72 -7.90
CA ALA A 91 -7.21 5.54 -8.97
C ALA A 91 -7.46 4.25 -9.76
N VAL A 92 -7.76 3.15 -9.06
CA VAL A 92 -8.09 1.87 -9.71
C VAL A 92 -9.39 1.96 -10.51
N GLN A 93 -10.46 2.51 -9.92
CA GLN A 93 -11.76 2.60 -10.61
C GLN A 93 -11.75 3.54 -11.81
N LEU A 94 -10.95 4.61 -11.79
CA LEU A 94 -10.86 5.61 -12.86
C LEU A 94 -9.76 5.31 -13.87
N GLY A 95 -8.61 4.84 -13.42
CA GLY A 95 -7.41 4.67 -14.24
C GLY A 95 -6.92 3.23 -14.39
N GLY A 96 -7.58 2.27 -13.72
CA GLY A 96 -7.27 0.84 -13.80
C GLY A 96 -6.16 0.36 -12.86
N MET A 97 -6.09 -0.96 -12.68
CA MET A 97 -5.15 -1.61 -11.74
C MET A 97 -3.70 -1.47 -12.18
N ALA A 98 -3.41 -1.65 -13.47
CA ALA A 98 -2.04 -1.62 -13.99
C ALA A 98 -1.38 -0.26 -13.76
N MET A 99 -2.05 0.83 -14.13
CA MET A 99 -1.57 2.20 -13.90
C MET A 99 -1.34 2.45 -12.42
N THR A 100 -2.34 2.16 -11.58
CA THR A 100 -2.28 2.41 -10.15
C THR A 100 -1.16 1.64 -9.47
N SER A 101 -1.01 0.34 -9.77
CA SER A 101 0.02 -0.51 -9.15
C SER A 101 1.45 -0.11 -9.58
N LEU A 102 1.65 0.34 -10.82
CA LEU A 102 2.94 0.83 -11.29
C LEU A 102 3.35 2.14 -10.60
N VAL A 103 2.41 3.09 -10.42
CA VAL A 103 2.67 4.32 -9.66
C VAL A 103 2.99 4.02 -8.20
N ILE A 104 2.22 3.15 -7.55
CA ILE A 104 2.45 2.73 -6.17
C ILE A 104 3.75 1.91 -6.04
N GLY A 105 4.15 1.17 -7.07
CA GLY A 105 5.43 0.45 -7.12
C GLY A 105 6.67 1.33 -6.93
N PHE A 106 6.52 2.65 -7.06
CA PHE A 106 7.59 3.62 -6.75
C PHE A 106 7.74 3.90 -5.23
N LEU A 107 6.85 3.40 -4.38
CA LEU A 107 6.87 3.61 -2.92
C LEU A 107 8.23 3.37 -2.25
N PRO A 108 8.97 2.27 -2.51
CA PRO A 108 10.26 2.02 -1.87
C PRO A 108 11.26 3.15 -2.12
N VAL A 109 11.26 3.68 -3.33
CA VAL A 109 12.15 4.78 -3.74
C VAL A 109 11.71 6.08 -3.08
N ALA A 110 10.41 6.39 -3.08
CA ALA A 110 9.86 7.59 -2.45
C ALA A 110 10.14 7.63 -0.94
N VAL A 111 9.95 6.51 -0.23
CA VAL A 111 10.27 6.37 1.20
C VAL A 111 11.76 6.58 1.44
N THR A 112 12.62 6.02 0.60
CA THR A 112 14.08 6.19 0.69
C THR A 112 14.50 7.65 0.53
N ILE A 113 13.94 8.37 -0.45
CA ILE A 113 14.26 9.79 -0.69
C ILE A 113 13.93 10.64 0.54
N ILE A 114 12.74 10.45 1.11
CA ILE A 114 12.30 11.24 2.26
C ILE A 114 13.05 10.80 3.53
N GLY A 115 13.29 9.50 3.67
CA GLY A 115 14.08 8.92 4.76
C GLY A 115 15.56 9.38 4.74
N SER A 116 16.09 9.66 3.55
CA SER A 116 17.49 10.08 3.35
C SER A 116 17.86 11.47 3.88
N ARG A 117 16.90 12.21 4.41
CA ARG A 117 17.17 13.50 5.08
C ARG A 117 17.59 13.36 6.56
N GLY A 118 17.72 12.12 7.07
CA GLY A 118 18.21 11.82 8.43
C GLY A 118 19.75 11.73 8.50
N HIS A 119 20.32 11.74 9.72
CA HIS A 119 21.74 11.49 9.94
C HIS A 119 22.15 10.11 9.42
N GLY A 120 23.20 10.03 8.59
CA GLY A 120 23.67 8.80 7.96
C GLY A 120 22.97 8.43 6.63
N ALA A 121 22.21 9.34 6.06
CA ALA A 121 21.47 9.13 4.82
C ALA A 121 22.37 9.18 3.58
N LEU A 122 22.06 8.34 2.58
CA LEU A 122 22.72 8.36 1.28
C LEU A 122 22.52 9.70 0.57
N PRO A 123 23.57 10.29 -0.02
CA PRO A 123 23.44 11.52 -0.79
C PRO A 123 22.55 11.27 -2.02
N LEU A 124 21.61 12.19 -2.28
CA LEU A 124 20.69 12.11 -3.43
C LEU A 124 21.37 11.85 -4.77
N ARG A 125 22.63 12.27 -4.92
CA ARG A 125 23.44 12.03 -6.11
C ARG A 125 23.66 10.54 -6.40
N LYS A 126 23.79 9.71 -5.36
CA LYS A 126 23.91 8.24 -5.51
C LYS A 126 22.55 7.58 -5.86
N LEU A 127 21.45 8.21 -5.50
CA LEU A 127 20.10 7.76 -5.82
C LEU A 127 19.58 8.27 -7.18
N ALA A 128 20.28 9.24 -7.78
CA ALA A 128 19.85 9.88 -9.03
C ALA A 128 19.51 8.90 -10.17
N PRO A 129 20.29 7.82 -10.43
CA PRO A 129 19.94 6.85 -11.47
C PRO A 129 18.64 6.11 -11.16
N SER A 130 18.43 5.69 -9.90
CA SER A 130 17.19 5.05 -9.45
C SER A 130 15.99 5.97 -9.63
N LEU A 131 16.13 7.25 -9.23
CA LEU A 131 15.10 8.26 -9.38
C LEU A 131 14.73 8.51 -10.85
N ALA A 132 15.75 8.63 -11.73
CA ALA A 132 15.52 8.85 -13.15
C ALA A 132 14.74 7.68 -13.79
N LEU A 133 15.10 6.44 -13.45
CA LEU A 133 14.36 5.27 -13.93
C LEU A 133 12.93 5.20 -13.40
N GLY A 134 12.73 5.49 -12.12
CA GLY A 134 11.39 5.50 -11.53
C GLY A 134 10.50 6.57 -12.14
N LEU A 135 11.02 7.79 -12.32
CA LEU A 135 10.31 8.87 -13.01
C LEU A 135 10.00 8.52 -14.45
N ALA A 136 10.94 7.88 -15.19
CA ALA A 136 10.71 7.41 -16.56
C ALA A 136 9.59 6.36 -16.58
N GLY A 137 9.57 5.41 -15.63
CA GLY A 137 8.48 4.43 -15.50
C GLY A 137 7.12 5.09 -15.25
N ILE A 138 7.05 6.06 -14.33
CA ILE A 138 5.82 6.84 -14.08
C ILE A 138 5.43 7.63 -15.32
N ALA A 139 6.39 8.22 -16.05
CA ALA A 139 6.11 8.95 -17.29
C ALA A 139 5.53 8.05 -18.39
N CYS A 140 6.00 6.81 -18.54
CA CYS A 140 5.40 5.83 -19.46
C CYS A 140 3.92 5.58 -19.14
N VAL A 141 3.60 5.42 -17.86
CA VAL A 141 2.22 5.20 -17.40
C VAL A 141 1.36 6.45 -17.60
N ALA A 142 1.91 7.62 -17.24
CA ALA A 142 1.22 8.91 -17.45
C ALA A 142 0.91 9.15 -18.94
N TRP A 143 1.89 8.89 -19.82
CA TRP A 143 1.72 9.02 -21.26
C TRP A 143 0.60 8.12 -21.80
N GLN A 144 0.57 6.87 -21.31
CA GLN A 144 -0.47 5.92 -21.66
C GLN A 144 -1.85 6.38 -21.17
N SER A 145 -1.97 6.89 -19.95
CA SER A 145 -3.21 7.42 -19.38
C SER A 145 -3.70 8.68 -20.10
N LEU A 146 -2.77 9.48 -20.64
CA LEU A 146 -3.07 10.70 -21.40
C LEU A 146 -3.37 10.41 -22.88
N GLY A 147 -2.71 9.39 -23.48
CA GLY A 147 -2.73 9.15 -24.93
C GLY A 147 -3.84 8.23 -25.43
N SER A 148 -4.34 7.37 -24.60
CA SER A 148 -5.33 6.37 -24.96
C SER A 148 -6.57 6.54 -24.13
N GLY A 149 -7.55 7.31 -24.49
CA GLY A 149 -8.82 7.50 -23.76
C GLY A 149 -9.54 6.22 -23.26
N THR A 150 -8.84 5.07 -23.22
CA THR A 150 -9.37 3.73 -22.91
C THR A 150 -8.40 2.80 -22.19
N VAL A 151 -7.26 3.25 -21.61
CA VAL A 151 -6.31 2.31 -21.02
C VAL A 151 -6.59 2.01 -19.57
N GLY A 152 -6.88 0.73 -19.33
CA GLY A 152 -6.96 0.14 -18.01
C GLY A 152 -8.34 -0.25 -17.53
N GLY A 153 -9.28 -0.66 -18.43
CA GLY A 153 -10.56 -1.24 -17.98
C GLY A 153 -11.49 -0.26 -17.23
N GLY A 154 -11.07 1.00 -17.06
CA GLY A 154 -11.93 2.05 -16.51
C GLY A 154 -13.07 2.38 -17.48
N ALA A 155 -14.30 2.42 -17.00
CA ALA A 155 -15.49 2.72 -17.81
C ALA A 155 -15.56 4.18 -18.28
N GLY A 156 -14.53 5.00 -17.97
CA GLY A 156 -14.50 6.44 -18.18
C GLY A 156 -13.64 6.91 -19.37
N GLY A 157 -13.88 8.15 -19.80
CA GLY A 157 -13.14 8.80 -20.88
C GLY A 157 -11.75 9.30 -20.44
N PHE A 158 -11.08 10.05 -21.35
CA PHE A 158 -9.78 10.69 -21.11
C PHE A 158 -9.64 11.40 -19.76
N GLY A 159 -10.70 12.12 -19.32
CA GLY A 159 -10.69 12.82 -18.04
C GLY A 159 -10.54 11.90 -16.84
N ASP A 160 -11.17 10.72 -16.85
CA ASP A 160 -11.14 9.78 -15.74
C ASP A 160 -9.75 9.15 -15.57
N GLY A 161 -9.07 8.83 -16.67
CA GLY A 161 -7.70 8.33 -16.64
C GLY A 161 -6.72 9.34 -16.00
N VAL A 162 -6.86 10.63 -16.34
CA VAL A 162 -6.05 11.72 -15.77
C VAL A 162 -6.34 11.87 -14.27
N ILE A 163 -7.61 11.91 -13.88
CA ILE A 163 -8.00 12.00 -12.46
C ILE A 163 -7.47 10.76 -11.70
N GLY A 164 -7.64 9.57 -12.26
CA GLY A 164 -7.12 8.32 -11.71
C GLY A 164 -5.61 8.36 -11.46
N PHE A 165 -4.84 8.89 -12.42
CA PHE A 165 -3.39 9.06 -12.28
C PHE A 165 -3.03 10.02 -11.13
N PHE A 166 -3.70 11.17 -11.01
CA PHE A 166 -3.48 12.08 -9.89
C PHE A 166 -3.91 11.48 -8.54
N CYS A 167 -4.97 10.68 -8.52
CA CYS A 167 -5.35 9.90 -7.34
C CYS A 167 -4.25 8.90 -6.96
N ALA A 168 -3.62 8.20 -7.92
CA ALA A 168 -2.51 7.29 -7.65
C ALA A 168 -1.30 8.03 -7.06
N LEU A 169 -0.96 9.21 -7.58
CA LEU A 169 0.09 10.07 -7.01
C LEU A 169 -0.25 10.54 -5.59
N ALA A 170 -1.49 10.94 -5.34
CA ALA A 170 -1.95 11.33 -4.01
C ALA A 170 -1.87 10.15 -3.02
N ALA A 171 -2.24 8.94 -3.44
CA ALA A 171 -2.08 7.73 -2.66
C ALA A 171 -0.60 7.45 -2.35
N LEU A 172 0.30 7.56 -3.34
CA LEU A 172 1.74 7.41 -3.18
C LEU A 172 2.29 8.38 -2.13
N VAL A 173 1.94 9.66 -2.21
CA VAL A 173 2.38 10.70 -1.25
C VAL A 173 1.83 10.42 0.15
N SER A 174 0.55 10.08 0.25
CA SER A 174 -0.12 9.79 1.52
C SER A 174 0.56 8.63 2.25
N TRP A 175 0.76 7.51 1.56
CA TRP A 175 1.38 6.33 2.16
C TRP A 175 2.87 6.52 2.44
N THR A 176 3.60 7.24 1.59
CA THR A 176 5.01 7.59 1.84
C THR A 176 5.15 8.41 3.12
N THR A 177 4.27 9.39 3.32
CA THR A 177 4.25 10.22 4.54
C THR A 177 3.95 9.37 5.77
N TYR A 178 2.98 8.47 5.66
CA TYR A 178 2.68 7.48 6.69
C TYR A 178 3.90 6.60 7.00
N ALA A 179 4.53 6.00 6.00
CA ALA A 179 5.62 5.06 6.20
C ALA A 179 6.81 5.68 6.93
N VAL A 180 7.22 6.88 6.52
CA VAL A 180 8.28 7.65 7.18
C VAL A 180 7.89 8.06 8.60
N GLY A 181 6.67 8.55 8.77
CA GLY A 181 6.15 8.93 10.09
C GLY A 181 6.05 7.76 11.05
N ASN A 182 5.49 6.64 10.58
CA ASN A 182 5.34 5.41 11.37
C ASN A 182 6.71 4.84 11.79
N SER A 183 7.67 4.81 10.88
CA SER A 183 9.05 4.38 11.20
C SER A 183 9.68 5.23 12.31
N ARG A 184 9.51 6.56 12.26
CA ARG A 184 10.00 7.47 13.30
C ARG A 184 9.31 7.23 14.66
N TRP A 185 8.01 6.96 14.64
CA TRP A 185 7.26 6.65 15.87
C TRP A 185 7.69 5.31 16.46
N LEU A 186 7.82 4.26 15.65
CA LEU A 186 8.29 2.95 16.11
C LEU A 186 9.69 3.03 16.77
N GLY A 187 10.57 3.89 16.26
CA GLY A 187 11.88 4.13 16.88
C GLY A 187 11.82 4.85 18.25
N ARG A 188 10.72 5.52 18.59
CA ARG A 188 10.50 6.21 19.87
C ARG A 188 9.77 5.36 20.90
N LEU A 189 8.97 4.41 20.45
CA LEU A 189 8.14 3.57 21.33
C LEU A 189 8.98 2.47 21.95
N GLN A 190 9.24 2.57 23.27
CA GLN A 190 10.00 1.56 24.02
C GLN A 190 9.08 0.56 24.74
N ALA A 191 7.91 1.01 25.19
CA ALA A 191 6.97 0.22 25.98
C ALA A 191 5.87 -0.48 25.16
N ILE A 192 5.73 -0.13 23.87
CA ILE A 192 4.68 -0.66 22.98
C ILE A 192 5.36 -1.42 21.85
N SER A 193 4.99 -2.69 21.66
CA SER A 193 5.52 -3.49 20.55
C SER A 193 5.02 -2.96 19.20
N ALA A 194 5.80 -3.16 18.13
CA ALA A 194 5.39 -2.81 16.77
C ALA A 194 4.07 -3.49 16.37
N HIS A 195 3.83 -4.72 16.86
CA HIS A 195 2.58 -5.44 16.63
C HIS A 195 1.39 -4.74 17.32
N ASP A 196 1.54 -4.37 18.61
CA ASP A 196 0.48 -3.69 19.35
C ASP A 196 0.21 -2.29 18.79
N TRP A 197 1.26 -1.57 18.38
CA TRP A 197 1.12 -0.28 17.68
C TRP A 197 0.32 -0.40 16.39
N ASN A 198 0.59 -1.44 15.59
CA ASN A 198 -0.16 -1.68 14.35
C ASN A 198 -1.64 -2.03 14.63
N LEU A 199 -1.92 -2.79 15.68
CA LEU A 199 -3.29 -3.06 16.10
C LEU A 199 -4.01 -1.79 16.61
N LEU A 200 -3.32 -0.91 17.35
CA LEU A 200 -3.86 0.40 17.75
C LEU A 200 -4.18 1.28 16.54
N ILE A 201 -3.29 1.33 15.54
CA ILE A 201 -3.58 1.98 14.26
C ILE A 201 -4.84 1.38 13.64
N GLY A 202 -4.98 0.05 13.62
CA GLY A 202 -6.17 -0.63 13.10
C GLY A 202 -7.45 -0.21 13.82
N VAL A 203 -7.45 -0.18 15.14
CA VAL A 203 -8.62 0.26 15.96
C VAL A 203 -8.98 1.71 15.64
N VAL A 204 -7.98 2.62 15.65
CA VAL A 204 -8.23 4.05 15.36
C VAL A 204 -8.71 4.24 13.92
N THR A 205 -8.16 3.47 12.97
CA THR A 205 -8.63 3.47 11.58
C THR A 205 -10.10 3.05 11.49
N GLY A 206 -10.50 1.98 12.21
CA GLY A 206 -11.89 1.54 12.28
C GLY A 206 -12.81 2.61 12.83
N LEU A 207 -12.42 3.29 13.93
CA LEU A 207 -13.17 4.40 14.50
C LEU A 207 -13.30 5.59 13.52
N LEU A 208 -12.23 5.97 12.85
CA LEU A 208 -12.26 7.01 11.81
C LEU A 208 -13.15 6.62 10.64
N SER A 209 -13.19 5.33 10.30
CA SER A 209 -14.02 4.82 9.21
C SER A 209 -15.51 4.88 9.51
N LEU A 210 -15.94 4.97 10.78
CA LEU A 210 -17.35 5.28 11.13
C LEU A 210 -17.75 6.66 10.62
N PHE A 211 -16.85 7.66 10.74
CA PHE A 211 -17.11 9.01 10.22
C PHE A 211 -17.16 9.04 8.70
N VAL A 212 -16.45 8.14 8.02
CA VAL A 212 -16.50 7.99 6.55
C VAL A 212 -17.75 7.22 6.14
N ALA A 213 -18.13 6.18 6.89
CA ALA A 213 -19.26 5.32 6.57
C ALA A 213 -20.58 6.10 6.57
N VAL A 214 -20.80 6.96 7.57
CA VAL A 214 -22.06 7.73 7.66
C VAL A 214 -22.33 8.50 6.35
N PRO A 215 -21.47 9.43 5.88
CA PRO A 215 -21.75 10.15 4.64
C PRO A 215 -21.69 9.23 3.40
N ALA A 216 -20.82 8.22 3.37
CA ALA A 216 -20.67 7.34 2.23
C ALA A 216 -21.93 6.48 1.96
N PHE A 217 -22.67 6.11 3.01
CA PHE A 217 -23.87 5.29 2.87
C PHE A 217 -25.19 6.08 3.03
N THR A 218 -25.15 7.35 3.43
CA THR A 218 -26.35 8.19 3.55
C THR A 218 -26.50 9.19 2.41
N ILE A 219 -25.40 9.70 1.85
CA ILE A 219 -25.41 10.68 0.76
C ILE A 219 -25.38 9.97 -0.59
N ILE A 220 -24.60 8.90 -0.73
CA ILE A 220 -24.51 8.11 -1.95
C ILE A 220 -25.56 6.99 -1.88
N LEU A 221 -26.81 7.38 -2.01
CA LEU A 221 -27.96 6.47 -2.02
C LEU A 221 -28.13 5.85 -3.41
N GLN A 222 -27.42 4.75 -3.66
CA GLN A 222 -27.71 3.88 -4.80
C GLN A 222 -28.36 2.60 -4.26
N PRO A 223 -29.53 2.20 -4.77
CA PRO A 223 -30.14 0.93 -4.38
C PRO A 223 -29.33 -0.22 -4.96
N HIS A 224 -28.78 -1.05 -4.11
CA HIS A 224 -28.04 -2.24 -4.47
C HIS A 224 -28.87 -3.48 -4.11
N PRO A 225 -28.92 -4.50 -4.97
CA PRO A 225 -29.56 -5.78 -4.64
C PRO A 225 -28.79 -6.47 -3.50
N GLN A 226 -29.50 -7.33 -2.75
CA GLN A 226 -28.93 -8.03 -1.59
C GLN A 226 -27.64 -8.82 -1.94
N SER A 227 -27.54 -9.35 -3.15
CA SER A 227 -26.37 -10.09 -3.62
C SER A 227 -25.13 -9.21 -3.71
N GLU A 228 -25.24 -7.95 -4.15
CA GLU A 228 -24.12 -7.00 -4.21
C GLU A 228 -23.64 -6.62 -2.81
N TRP A 229 -24.55 -6.49 -1.83
CA TRP A 229 -24.17 -6.24 -0.43
C TRP A 229 -23.38 -7.39 0.15
N TRP A 230 -23.79 -8.66 -0.10
CA TRP A 230 -23.02 -9.82 0.37
C TRP A 230 -21.66 -9.91 -0.29
N HIS A 231 -21.59 -9.60 -1.60
CA HIS A 231 -20.33 -9.53 -2.32
C HIS A 231 -19.41 -8.45 -1.74
N PHE A 232 -19.93 -7.24 -1.54
CA PHE A 232 -19.21 -6.10 -0.96
C PHE A 232 -18.68 -6.41 0.46
N ILE A 233 -19.50 -7.00 1.32
CA ILE A 233 -19.09 -7.39 2.68
C ILE A 233 -18.00 -8.46 2.60
N GLY A 234 -18.16 -9.45 1.73
CA GLY A 234 -17.19 -10.52 1.52
C GLY A 234 -15.83 -9.99 1.03
N VAL A 235 -15.82 -9.09 0.04
CA VAL A 235 -14.60 -8.46 -0.47
C VAL A 235 -13.95 -7.59 0.61
N SER A 236 -14.73 -6.74 1.29
CA SER A 236 -14.23 -5.85 2.35
C SER A 236 -13.60 -6.63 3.50
N ALA A 237 -14.28 -7.66 4.01
CA ALA A 237 -13.76 -8.54 5.05
C ALA A 237 -12.57 -9.36 4.57
N GLY A 238 -12.63 -9.89 3.35
CA GLY A 238 -11.55 -10.65 2.74
C GLY A 238 -10.26 -9.84 2.64
N VAL A 239 -10.32 -8.61 2.12
CA VAL A 239 -9.14 -7.73 2.05
C VAL A 239 -8.64 -7.34 3.45
N ALA A 240 -9.54 -7.09 4.40
CA ALA A 240 -9.15 -6.83 5.79
C ALA A 240 -8.38 -8.01 6.41
N ILE A 241 -8.83 -9.23 6.18
CA ILE A 241 -8.18 -10.44 6.71
C ILE A 241 -6.88 -10.74 5.94
N PHE A 242 -6.96 -10.86 4.61
CA PHE A 242 -5.83 -11.32 3.81
C PHE A 242 -4.73 -10.27 3.69
N ALA A 243 -5.06 -9.02 3.38
CA ALA A 243 -4.05 -7.98 3.22
C ALA A 243 -3.58 -7.43 4.57
N SER A 244 -4.49 -7.09 5.50
CA SER A 244 -4.08 -6.38 6.72
C SER A 244 -3.63 -7.31 7.84
N LEU A 245 -4.19 -8.54 7.98
CA LEU A 245 -3.77 -9.48 9.02
C LEU A 245 -2.75 -10.50 8.51
N PHE A 246 -3.12 -11.30 7.50
CA PHE A 246 -2.28 -12.37 6.97
C PHE A 246 -1.04 -11.81 6.27
N GLY A 247 -1.20 -10.80 5.39
CA GLY A 247 -0.08 -10.16 4.69
C GLY A 247 0.94 -9.59 5.66
N ASN A 248 0.49 -8.87 6.70
CA ASN A 248 1.39 -8.34 7.72
C ASN A 248 2.06 -9.44 8.56
N ALA A 249 1.38 -10.55 8.85
CA ALA A 249 2.00 -11.68 9.55
C ALA A 249 3.10 -12.33 8.70
N CYS A 250 2.86 -12.54 7.40
CA CYS A 250 3.86 -13.04 6.47
C CYS A 250 5.03 -12.07 6.33
N TRP A 251 4.79 -10.77 6.20
CA TRP A 251 5.80 -9.73 6.16
C TRP A 251 6.69 -9.72 7.40
N ASN A 252 6.09 -9.77 8.60
CA ASN A 252 6.82 -9.84 9.85
C ASN A 252 7.70 -11.10 9.93
N LYS A 253 7.24 -12.23 9.39
CA LYS A 253 8.03 -13.46 9.31
C LYS A 253 9.19 -13.32 8.33
N ALA A 254 8.95 -12.77 7.14
CA ALA A 254 9.98 -12.48 6.14
C ALA A 254 11.05 -11.55 6.72
N SER A 255 10.65 -10.48 7.43
CA SER A 255 11.54 -9.50 8.04
C SER A 255 12.47 -10.07 9.11
N ARG A 256 12.09 -11.19 9.75
CA ARG A 256 12.95 -11.89 10.71
C ARG A 256 13.91 -12.88 10.04
N LEU A 257 13.61 -13.31 8.83
CA LEU A 257 14.38 -14.33 8.11
C LEU A 257 15.35 -13.73 7.09
N LEU A 258 15.07 -12.53 6.59
CA LEU A 258 15.84 -11.87 5.55
C LEU A 258 16.64 -10.69 6.09
N PRO A 259 17.82 -10.40 5.52
CA PRO A 259 18.57 -9.17 5.79
C PRO A 259 17.73 -7.95 5.38
N LEU A 260 17.93 -6.83 6.07
CA LEU A 260 17.20 -5.58 5.82
C LEU A 260 17.27 -5.14 4.33
N THR A 261 18.42 -5.36 3.70
CA THR A 261 18.64 -5.05 2.28
C THR A 261 17.78 -5.87 1.31
N MET A 262 17.34 -7.07 1.71
CA MET A 262 16.47 -7.92 0.89
C MET A 262 14.99 -7.64 1.14
N ILE A 263 14.63 -7.19 2.33
CA ILE A 263 13.22 -6.87 2.69
C ILE A 263 12.66 -5.81 1.76
N GLY A 264 13.41 -4.74 1.46
CA GLY A 264 12.98 -3.70 0.52
C GLY A 264 12.66 -4.25 -0.88
N GLN A 265 13.32 -5.33 -1.31
CA GLN A 265 13.04 -5.97 -2.61
C GLN A 265 11.73 -6.79 -2.59
N MET A 266 11.32 -7.28 -1.41
CA MET A 266 10.08 -8.06 -1.29
C MET A 266 8.82 -7.21 -1.56
N ILE A 267 8.88 -5.89 -1.40
CA ILE A 267 7.76 -4.98 -1.75
C ILE A 267 7.43 -5.05 -3.25
N LEU A 268 8.42 -5.37 -4.11
CA LEU A 268 8.14 -5.57 -5.54
C LEU A 268 7.11 -6.67 -5.81
N PHE A 269 7.03 -7.69 -4.95
CA PHE A 269 6.03 -8.74 -5.11
C PHE A 269 4.59 -8.20 -5.04
N GLU A 270 4.33 -7.18 -4.22
CA GLU A 270 3.01 -6.53 -4.17
C GLU A 270 2.63 -5.96 -5.55
N THR A 271 3.54 -5.19 -6.17
CA THR A 271 3.31 -4.62 -7.51
C THR A 271 3.15 -5.70 -8.57
N LEU A 272 4.00 -6.74 -8.54
CA LEU A 272 3.93 -7.83 -9.51
C LEU A 272 2.63 -8.63 -9.39
N PHE A 273 2.18 -8.94 -8.17
CA PHE A 273 0.91 -9.63 -7.95
C PHE A 273 -0.29 -8.74 -8.28
N ALA A 274 -0.24 -7.43 -7.96
CA ALA A 274 -1.30 -6.50 -8.35
C ALA A 274 -1.45 -6.43 -9.89
N LEU A 275 -0.33 -6.37 -10.62
CA LEU A 275 -0.34 -6.41 -12.08
C LEU A 275 -0.87 -7.75 -12.61
N LEU A 276 -0.41 -8.87 -12.05
CA LEU A 276 -0.89 -10.19 -12.42
C LEU A 276 -2.41 -10.30 -12.23
N TYR A 277 -2.93 -9.88 -11.07
CA TYR A 277 -4.35 -9.88 -10.81
C TYR A 277 -5.12 -8.95 -11.76
N GLY A 278 -4.55 -7.79 -12.09
CA GLY A 278 -5.14 -6.86 -13.05
C GLY A 278 -5.26 -7.46 -14.43
N PHE A 279 -4.18 -8.01 -14.98
CA PHE A 279 -4.21 -8.63 -16.31
C PHE A 279 -5.10 -9.86 -16.38
N LEU A 280 -5.14 -10.68 -15.31
CA LEU A 280 -6.05 -11.81 -15.23
C LEU A 280 -7.52 -11.37 -15.14
N TRP A 281 -7.80 -10.31 -14.39
CA TRP A 281 -9.15 -9.75 -14.27
C TRP A 281 -9.63 -9.11 -15.57
N GLU A 282 -8.78 -8.30 -16.20
CA GLU A 282 -9.07 -7.61 -17.45
C GLU A 282 -9.00 -8.55 -18.67
N GLN A 283 -8.54 -9.80 -18.50
CA GLN A 283 -8.38 -10.81 -19.58
C GLN A 283 -7.58 -10.27 -20.77
N ARG A 284 -6.53 -9.48 -20.51
CA ARG A 284 -5.68 -8.87 -21.53
C ARG A 284 -4.18 -9.05 -21.26
N TRP A 285 -3.39 -8.92 -22.31
CA TRP A 285 -1.93 -8.86 -22.21
C TRP A 285 -1.47 -7.42 -21.90
N PRO A 286 -0.32 -7.27 -21.20
CA PRO A 286 0.27 -5.96 -20.97
C PRO A 286 0.67 -5.27 -22.27
N THR A 287 0.49 -3.96 -22.34
CA THR A 287 0.98 -3.14 -23.46
C THR A 287 2.49 -2.95 -23.38
N LEU A 288 3.12 -2.53 -24.48
CA LEU A 288 4.58 -2.28 -24.52
C LEU A 288 4.98 -1.19 -23.51
N LEU A 289 4.14 -0.17 -23.28
CA LEU A 289 4.40 0.88 -22.29
C LEU A 289 4.29 0.35 -20.86
N GLU A 290 3.34 -0.54 -20.59
CA GLU A 290 3.23 -1.21 -19.28
C GLU A 290 4.45 -2.12 -19.03
N ILE A 291 4.89 -2.89 -20.03
CA ILE A 291 6.12 -3.69 -19.92
C ILE A 291 7.33 -2.80 -19.65
N ALA A 292 7.48 -1.70 -20.42
CA ALA A 292 8.57 -0.75 -20.21
C ALA A 292 8.52 -0.16 -18.79
N ALA A 293 7.34 0.26 -18.32
CA ALA A 293 7.16 0.79 -16.96
C ALA A 293 7.48 -0.25 -15.89
N MET A 294 7.06 -1.51 -16.06
CA MET A 294 7.39 -2.61 -15.14
C MET A 294 8.91 -2.81 -15.02
N VAL A 295 9.61 -2.83 -16.15
CA VAL A 295 11.09 -2.97 -16.19
C VAL A 295 11.75 -1.77 -15.53
N LEU A 296 11.34 -0.55 -15.87
CA LEU A 296 11.91 0.69 -15.33
C LEU A 296 11.69 0.82 -13.80
N VAL A 297 10.48 0.56 -13.30
CA VAL A 297 10.17 0.60 -11.87
C VAL A 297 10.95 -0.49 -11.12
N THR A 298 11.00 -1.70 -11.65
CA THR A 298 11.78 -2.80 -11.06
C THR A 298 13.27 -2.45 -11.00
N ALA A 299 13.85 -1.97 -12.10
CA ALA A 299 15.25 -1.54 -12.15
C ALA A 299 15.53 -0.37 -11.20
N SER A 300 14.60 0.60 -11.09
CA SER A 300 14.67 1.71 -10.13
C SER A 300 14.81 1.21 -8.69
N VAL A 301 13.95 0.27 -8.28
CA VAL A 301 13.98 -0.28 -6.91
C VAL A 301 15.26 -1.09 -6.67
N LEU A 302 15.66 -1.93 -7.61
CA LEU A 302 16.90 -2.72 -7.49
C LEU A 302 18.15 -1.84 -7.39
N LEU A 303 18.23 -0.77 -8.18
CA LEU A 303 19.33 0.21 -8.08
C LEU A 303 19.30 0.98 -6.77
N CYS A 304 18.15 1.38 -6.29
CA CYS A 304 17.99 2.04 -4.99
C CYS A 304 18.54 1.16 -3.85
N VAL A 305 18.18 -0.12 -3.85
CA VAL A 305 18.64 -1.09 -2.85
C VAL A 305 20.15 -1.36 -2.98
N SER A 306 20.67 -1.49 -4.20
CA SER A 306 22.12 -1.72 -4.43
C SER A 306 22.98 -0.55 -3.98
N ALA A 307 22.50 0.69 -4.17
CA ALA A 307 23.20 1.90 -3.70
C ALA A 307 23.39 1.92 -2.18
N HIS A 308 22.43 1.39 -1.42
CA HIS A 308 22.53 1.27 0.05
C HIS A 308 23.53 0.20 0.49
N ARG A 309 23.65 -0.92 -0.26
CA ARG A 309 24.59 -2.00 0.06
C ARG A 309 26.05 -1.56 -0.08
N VAL A 310 26.36 -0.76 -1.09
CA VAL A 310 27.73 -0.29 -1.36
C VAL A 310 28.24 0.64 -0.25
N ASP A 311 27.35 1.45 0.35
CA ASP A 311 27.73 2.36 1.45
C ASP A 311 27.95 1.64 2.78
N GLU A 312 27.19 0.58 3.08
CA GLU A 312 27.39 -0.24 4.27
C GLU A 312 28.69 -1.07 4.21
N GLY A 313 29.14 -1.44 3.01
CA GLY A 313 30.39 -2.20 2.78
C GLY A 313 31.67 -1.35 2.67
N GLY A 314 31.55 -0.03 2.51
CA GLY A 314 32.68 0.89 2.34
C GLY A 314 33.16 1.59 3.63
N GLY A 315 32.55 1.27 4.75
CA GLY A 315 32.84 1.88 6.07
C GLY A 315 33.81 1.07 6.96
N HIS A 316 34.77 0.32 6.37
CA HIS A 316 35.88 -0.36 7.10
C HIS A 316 37.21 0.26 6.77
#